data_2fa7c406d6a9958e2941fd00355b5cfd
#
_entry.id   2fa7c406d6a9958e2941fd00355b5cfd
#
_cell.length_a   1.000
_cell.length_b   1.000
_cell.length_c   1.000
_cell.angle_alpha   90.00
_cell.angle_beta   90.00
_cell.angle_gamma   90.00
#
_symmetry.space_group_name_H-M   'P 1'
#
loop_
_entity.id
_entity.type
_entity.pdbx_description
1 polymer ?
#
loop_
_entity_poly.entity_id
_entity_poly.type
_entity_poly.pdbx_seq_one_letter_code
_entity_poly.pdbx_strand_id
1 'polypeptide(L)'
;MMTDRSDAIREMLDLAREIKEGGATNSSLKTKLSFFKTKVGLSDAVFDRIVDLIEKTDLPEEEKMQTFSISIWEYEKLESIEDAEIRKLCAVLLYFVRTSWHPTGWIRYDEAKVMSLCGIKNHNFFLDVVQGACTAGLLSFRVVGSKNPIICFKLEIVEEDLNSQVPWELPDLFVALGVS
;
A
#
# COMPACT_ATOMS: atom_id res chain seq x y z
N MET A 1 21.60 -3.73 -28.38
CA MET A 1 21.09 -3.34 -27.08
C MET A 1 21.02 -4.59 -26.19
N MET A 2 21.86 -4.70 -25.19
CA MET A 2 21.72 -5.71 -24.17
C MET A 2 20.62 -5.26 -23.22
N THR A 3 19.43 -5.87 -23.33
CA THR A 3 18.42 -5.74 -22.29
C THR A 3 19.04 -6.32 -21.02
N ASP A 4 19.12 -5.55 -19.98
CA ASP A 4 19.67 -6.01 -18.71
C ASP A 4 18.88 -7.25 -18.27
N ARG A 5 19.60 -8.32 -17.88
CA ARG A 5 18.99 -9.57 -17.41
C ARG A 5 17.97 -9.35 -16.28
N SER A 6 18.18 -8.31 -15.47
CA SER A 6 17.27 -7.96 -14.40
C SER A 6 15.94 -7.40 -14.91
N ASP A 7 15.93 -6.63 -15.99
CA ASP A 7 14.69 -6.11 -16.59
C ASP A 7 13.86 -7.22 -17.21
N ALA A 8 14.51 -8.18 -17.87
CA ALA A 8 13.84 -9.34 -18.44
C ALA A 8 13.21 -10.25 -17.36
N ILE A 9 13.89 -10.46 -16.25
CA ILE A 9 13.36 -11.21 -15.11
C ILE A 9 12.15 -10.47 -14.51
N ARG A 10 12.21 -9.15 -14.39
CA ARG A 10 11.10 -8.32 -13.91
C ARG A 10 9.88 -8.42 -14.83
N GLU A 11 10.07 -8.32 -16.14
CA GLU A 11 9.00 -8.50 -17.13
C GLU A 11 8.37 -9.90 -17.03
N MET A 12 9.18 -10.95 -16.83
CA MET A 12 8.68 -12.31 -16.62
C MET A 12 7.84 -12.44 -15.34
N LEU A 13 8.26 -11.80 -14.25
CA LEU A 13 7.52 -11.81 -12.99
C LEU A 13 6.19 -11.06 -13.12
N ASP A 14 6.16 -9.93 -13.81
CA ASP A 14 4.96 -9.16 -14.06
C ASP A 14 3.98 -9.94 -14.94
N LEU A 15 4.46 -10.59 -15.99
CA LEU A 15 3.64 -11.46 -16.84
C LEU A 15 3.10 -12.67 -16.06
N ALA A 16 3.91 -13.28 -15.21
CA ALA A 16 3.50 -14.40 -14.37
C ALA A 16 2.39 -14.00 -13.41
N ARG A 17 2.47 -12.79 -12.84
CA ARG A 17 1.41 -12.23 -12.00
C ARG A 17 0.11 -12.06 -12.76
N GLU A 18 0.13 -11.42 -13.93
CA GLU A 18 -1.06 -11.24 -14.79
C GLU A 18 -1.72 -12.58 -15.13
N ILE A 19 -0.94 -13.59 -15.47
CA ILE A 19 -1.44 -14.91 -15.83
C ILE A 19 -2.09 -15.61 -14.62
N LYS A 20 -1.50 -15.52 -13.44
CA LYS A 20 -2.07 -16.09 -12.20
C LYS A 20 -3.37 -15.39 -11.79
N GLU A 21 -3.43 -14.08 -11.89
CA GLU A 21 -4.65 -13.31 -11.64
C GLU A 21 -5.79 -13.67 -12.62
N GLY A 22 -5.45 -14.03 -13.84
CA GLY A 22 -6.39 -14.53 -14.83
C GLY A 22 -6.86 -15.99 -14.62
N GLY A 23 -6.40 -16.67 -13.55
CA GLY A 23 -6.80 -18.06 -13.23
C GLY A 23 -6.15 -19.12 -14.12
N ALA A 24 -5.03 -18.81 -14.80
CA ALA A 24 -4.34 -19.74 -15.67
C ALA A 24 -3.63 -20.86 -14.89
N THR A 25 -3.61 -22.07 -15.50
CA THR A 25 -2.89 -23.21 -14.96
C THR A 25 -1.38 -23.09 -15.12
N ASN A 26 -0.60 -23.82 -14.32
CA ASN A 26 0.87 -23.82 -14.38
C ASN A 26 1.44 -24.20 -15.75
N SER A 27 0.79 -25.09 -16.49
CA SER A 27 1.19 -25.46 -17.84
C SER A 27 1.02 -24.30 -18.85
N SER A 28 -0.02 -23.49 -18.70
CA SER A 28 -0.24 -22.28 -19.51
C SER A 28 0.80 -21.20 -19.19
N LEU A 29 1.20 -21.05 -17.92
CA LEU A 29 2.25 -20.15 -17.48
C LEU A 29 3.58 -20.50 -18.16
N LYS A 30 3.97 -21.77 -18.12
CA LYS A 30 5.22 -22.27 -18.73
C LYS A 30 5.25 -22.01 -20.24
N THR A 31 4.15 -22.23 -20.95
CA THR A 31 4.03 -22.02 -22.40
C THR A 31 4.18 -20.54 -22.75
N LYS A 32 3.54 -19.64 -22.03
CA LYS A 32 3.62 -18.20 -22.27
C LYS A 32 5.01 -17.63 -21.92
N LEU A 33 5.62 -18.10 -20.85
CA LEU A 33 6.97 -17.68 -20.47
C LEU A 33 8.07 -18.24 -21.38
N SER A 34 7.82 -19.34 -22.12
CA SER A 34 8.79 -19.90 -23.06
C SER A 34 9.20 -18.92 -24.17
N PHE A 35 8.32 -18.00 -24.53
CA PHE A 35 8.62 -16.92 -25.45
C PHE A 35 9.74 -16.00 -24.92
N PHE A 36 9.68 -15.67 -23.65
CA PHE A 36 10.73 -14.85 -23.00
C PHE A 36 12.07 -15.56 -22.90
N LYS A 37 12.06 -16.89 -22.70
CA LYS A 37 13.26 -17.71 -22.69
C LYS A 37 14.08 -17.51 -23.97
N THR A 38 13.42 -17.56 -25.12
CA THR A 38 14.06 -17.38 -26.42
C THR A 38 14.55 -15.95 -26.62
N LYS A 39 13.74 -14.97 -26.24
CA LYS A 39 14.05 -13.54 -26.38
C LYS A 39 15.25 -13.11 -25.53
N VAL A 40 15.42 -13.68 -24.36
CA VAL A 40 16.46 -13.31 -23.38
C VAL A 40 17.69 -14.22 -23.48
N GLY A 41 17.59 -15.35 -24.18
CA GLY A 41 18.67 -16.32 -24.33
C GLY A 41 18.97 -17.08 -23.03
N LEU A 42 17.95 -17.42 -22.26
CA LEU A 42 18.10 -18.23 -21.05
C LEU A 42 18.32 -19.71 -21.38
N SER A 43 19.19 -20.37 -20.63
CA SER A 43 19.33 -21.85 -20.72
C SER A 43 18.08 -22.54 -20.14
N ASP A 44 17.83 -23.79 -20.59
CA ASP A 44 16.69 -24.56 -20.10
C ASP A 44 16.71 -24.75 -18.58
N ALA A 45 17.89 -25.00 -18.00
CA ALA A 45 18.05 -25.17 -16.56
C ALA A 45 17.69 -23.89 -15.77
N VAL A 46 18.12 -22.73 -16.25
CA VAL A 46 17.81 -21.44 -15.60
C VAL A 46 16.35 -21.10 -15.75
N PHE A 47 15.77 -21.33 -16.92
CA PHE A 47 14.34 -21.11 -17.17
C PHE A 47 13.46 -21.97 -16.27
N ASP A 48 13.72 -23.28 -16.20
CA ASP A 48 12.97 -24.21 -15.35
C ASP A 48 13.06 -23.83 -13.87
N ARG A 49 14.23 -23.36 -13.41
CA ARG A 49 14.42 -22.88 -12.05
C ARG A 49 13.61 -21.61 -11.75
N ILE A 50 13.54 -20.68 -12.69
CA ILE A 50 12.73 -19.46 -12.57
C ILE A 50 11.23 -19.82 -12.50
N VAL A 51 10.76 -20.72 -13.38
CA VAL A 51 9.37 -21.18 -13.37
C VAL A 51 9.03 -21.87 -12.05
N ASP A 52 9.91 -22.74 -11.54
CA ASP A 52 9.73 -23.39 -10.22
C ASP A 52 9.65 -22.38 -9.09
N LEU A 53 10.48 -21.34 -9.10
CA LEU A 53 10.44 -20.28 -8.10
C LEU A 53 9.12 -19.50 -8.15
N ILE A 54 8.62 -19.20 -9.35
CA ILE A 54 7.33 -18.50 -9.53
C ILE A 54 6.17 -19.37 -9.04
N GLU A 55 6.21 -20.69 -9.31
CA GLU A 55 5.17 -21.62 -8.85
C GLU A 55 5.15 -21.81 -7.34
N LYS A 56 6.34 -21.84 -6.71
CA LYS A 56 6.49 -22.05 -5.26
C LYS A 56 6.37 -20.77 -4.44
N THR A 57 6.70 -19.63 -5.03
CA THR A 57 6.49 -18.34 -4.37
C THR A 57 5.05 -17.96 -4.55
N ASP A 58 4.28 -17.92 -3.45
CA ASP A 58 3.04 -17.19 -3.43
C ASP A 58 3.40 -15.77 -3.87
N LEU A 59 3.00 -15.41 -5.10
CA LEU A 59 3.09 -14.01 -5.52
C LEU A 59 2.41 -13.21 -4.43
N PRO A 60 3.03 -12.14 -3.88
CA PRO A 60 2.35 -11.34 -2.90
C PRO A 60 0.99 -11.00 -3.50
N GLU A 61 -0.07 -11.53 -2.89
CA GLU A 61 -1.42 -11.04 -3.14
C GLU A 61 -1.27 -9.53 -3.01
N GLU A 62 -1.67 -8.78 -4.05
CA GLU A 62 -1.88 -7.34 -3.86
C GLU A 62 -2.63 -7.26 -2.55
N GLU A 63 -2.03 -6.62 -1.54
CA GLU A 63 -2.66 -6.53 -0.22
C GLU A 63 -4.07 -6.03 -0.47
N LYS A 64 -5.05 -6.93 -0.43
CA LYS A 64 -6.45 -6.54 -0.58
C LYS A 64 -6.69 -5.53 0.51
N MET A 65 -7.07 -4.33 0.13
CA MET A 65 -7.43 -3.31 1.10
C MET A 65 -8.47 -3.88 2.04
N GLN A 66 -8.14 -3.90 3.33
CA GLN A 66 -9.03 -4.42 4.34
C GLN A 66 -10.18 -3.45 4.56
N THR A 67 -11.36 -3.98 4.83
CA THR A 67 -12.44 -3.17 5.37
C THR A 67 -12.06 -2.72 6.78
N PHE A 68 -12.29 -1.46 7.09
CA PHE A 68 -12.02 -0.90 8.42
C PHE A 68 -13.22 -0.10 8.92
N SER A 69 -13.32 0.03 10.22
CA SER A 69 -14.46 0.71 10.84
C SER A 69 -14.03 2.07 11.37
N ILE A 70 -14.84 3.09 11.12
CA ILE A 70 -14.67 4.43 11.69
C ILE A 70 -15.95 4.86 12.41
N SER A 71 -15.80 5.66 13.46
CA SER A 71 -16.94 6.23 14.14
C SER A 71 -17.57 7.39 13.36
N ILE A 72 -18.82 7.71 13.65
CA ILE A 72 -19.50 8.88 13.07
C ILE A 72 -18.73 10.17 13.42
N TRP A 73 -18.22 10.26 14.64
CA TRP A 73 -17.43 11.40 15.07
C TRP A 73 -16.11 11.54 14.28
N GLU A 74 -15.42 10.44 14.04
CA GLU A 74 -14.21 10.42 13.21
C GLU A 74 -14.52 10.84 11.77
N TYR A 75 -15.61 10.37 11.21
CA TYR A 75 -16.07 10.78 9.88
C TYR A 75 -16.37 12.29 9.81
N GLU A 76 -17.10 12.83 10.79
CA GLU A 76 -17.39 14.25 10.88
C GLU A 76 -16.11 15.09 11.01
N LYS A 77 -15.12 14.61 11.76
CA LYS A 77 -13.81 15.27 11.88
C LYS A 77 -13.05 15.26 10.55
N LEU A 78 -13.06 14.16 9.82
CA LEU A 78 -12.46 14.09 8.49
C LEU A 78 -13.15 15.06 7.53
N GLU A 79 -14.48 15.07 7.52
CA GLU A 79 -15.29 15.97 6.67
C GLU A 79 -15.05 17.45 6.99
N SER A 80 -14.76 17.78 8.23
CA SER A 80 -14.47 19.15 8.68
C SER A 80 -13.12 19.69 8.24
N ILE A 81 -12.21 18.86 7.77
CA ILE A 81 -10.90 19.29 7.26
C ILE A 81 -11.10 19.99 5.91
N GLU A 82 -10.76 21.27 5.84
CA GLU A 82 -10.98 22.08 4.63
C GLU A 82 -10.10 21.67 3.45
N ASP A 83 -8.82 21.38 3.71
CA ASP A 83 -7.88 20.95 2.68
C ASP A 83 -8.15 19.49 2.26
N ALA A 84 -8.52 19.30 0.99
CA ALA A 84 -8.85 17.98 0.43
C ALA A 84 -7.69 16.98 0.51
N GLU A 85 -6.45 17.43 0.32
CA GLU A 85 -5.27 16.56 0.38
C GLU A 85 -4.95 16.14 1.81
N ILE A 86 -5.08 17.04 2.77
CA ILE A 86 -4.93 16.73 4.20
C ILE A 86 -6.04 15.79 4.66
N ARG A 87 -7.28 16.01 4.20
CA ARG A 87 -8.43 15.13 4.47
C ARG A 87 -8.15 13.70 3.99
N LYS A 88 -7.67 13.56 2.77
CA LYS A 88 -7.30 12.28 2.17
C LYS A 88 -6.17 11.60 2.95
N LEU A 89 -5.13 12.34 3.30
CA LEU A 89 -4.02 11.84 4.12
C LEU A 89 -4.53 11.31 5.46
N CYS A 90 -5.38 12.06 6.16
CA CYS A 90 -5.94 11.64 7.45
C CYS A 90 -6.83 10.40 7.33
N ALA A 91 -7.59 10.26 6.24
CA ALA A 91 -8.37 9.05 5.96
C ALA A 91 -7.46 7.82 5.77
N VAL A 92 -6.38 7.94 5.02
CA VAL A 92 -5.37 6.89 4.83
C VAL A 92 -4.70 6.53 6.16
N LEU A 93 -4.31 7.50 6.95
CA LEU A 93 -3.69 7.27 8.26
C LEU A 93 -4.66 6.59 9.24
N LEU A 94 -5.93 6.96 9.23
CA LEU A 94 -6.97 6.30 10.02
C LEU A 94 -7.16 4.83 9.62
N TYR A 95 -7.07 4.53 8.32
CA TYR A 95 -7.05 3.17 7.82
C TYR A 95 -5.91 2.35 8.45
N PHE A 96 -4.69 2.89 8.51
CA PHE A 96 -3.56 2.22 9.16
C PHE A 96 -3.76 2.08 10.67
N VAL A 97 -4.36 3.08 11.32
CA VAL A 97 -4.71 3.00 12.75
C VAL A 97 -5.62 1.81 13.03
N ARG A 98 -6.61 1.57 12.18
CA ARG A 98 -7.61 0.51 12.37
C ARG A 98 -7.15 -0.88 11.92
N THR A 99 -6.21 -0.95 11.00
CA THR A 99 -5.73 -2.23 10.43
C THR A 99 -4.42 -2.72 11.03
N SER A 100 -3.73 -1.88 11.80
CA SER A 100 -2.47 -2.21 12.46
C SER A 100 -2.67 -2.46 13.96
N TRP A 101 -1.90 -3.41 14.52
CA TRP A 101 -1.87 -3.62 15.96
C TRP A 101 -0.89 -2.62 16.61
N HIS A 102 -1.35 -1.89 17.63
CA HIS A 102 -0.54 -0.86 18.29
C HIS A 102 -0.96 -0.67 19.75
N PRO A 103 -0.29 -1.33 20.70
CA PRO A 103 -0.66 -1.25 22.12
C PRO A 103 -0.45 0.14 22.74
N THR A 104 0.37 0.99 22.12
CA THR A 104 0.76 2.32 22.66
C THR A 104 0.04 3.49 21.99
N GLY A 105 -0.79 3.24 20.96
CA GLY A 105 -1.41 4.28 20.14
C GLY A 105 -0.47 4.92 19.10
N TRP A 106 0.81 4.55 19.11
CA TRP A 106 1.80 4.97 18.13
C TRP A 106 1.99 3.88 17.10
N ILE A 107 1.82 4.23 15.83
CA ILE A 107 1.81 3.30 14.70
C ILE A 107 3.03 3.55 13.84
N ARG A 108 3.67 2.46 13.41
CA ARG A 108 4.78 2.55 12.46
C ARG A 108 4.35 3.28 11.19
N TYR A 109 5.11 4.31 10.83
CA TYR A 109 4.88 5.11 9.63
C TYR A 109 5.64 4.52 8.45
N ASP A 110 4.90 4.02 7.45
CA ASP A 110 5.42 3.61 6.18
C ASP A 110 5.08 4.68 5.14
N GLU A 111 5.99 5.61 4.92
CA GLU A 111 5.80 6.76 4.03
C GLU A 111 5.44 6.34 2.60
N ALA A 112 6.10 5.31 2.07
CA ALA A 112 5.86 4.84 0.71
C ALA A 112 4.43 4.30 0.52
N LYS A 113 3.94 3.52 1.48
CA LYS A 113 2.55 3.01 1.46
C LYS A 113 1.53 4.13 1.62
N VAL A 114 1.74 5.04 2.55
CA VAL A 114 0.85 6.18 2.78
C VAL A 114 0.77 7.05 1.53
N MET A 115 1.91 7.40 0.95
CA MET A 115 1.99 8.19 -0.27
C MET A 115 1.28 7.50 -1.44
N SER A 116 1.49 6.20 -1.61
CA SER A 116 0.84 5.39 -2.65
C SER A 116 -0.69 5.38 -2.49
N LEU A 117 -1.20 5.16 -1.29
CA LEU A 117 -2.64 5.14 -1.03
C LEU A 117 -3.29 6.52 -1.17
N CYS A 118 -2.55 7.59 -0.91
CA CYS A 118 -3.00 8.96 -1.20
C CYS A 118 -3.02 9.28 -2.69
N GLY A 119 -2.39 8.45 -3.54
CA GLY A 119 -2.28 8.70 -4.98
C GLY A 119 -1.37 9.88 -5.33
N ILE A 120 -0.49 10.31 -4.42
CA ILE A 120 0.44 11.40 -4.62
C ILE A 120 1.75 10.84 -5.16
N LYS A 121 2.19 11.32 -6.31
CA LYS A 121 3.43 10.88 -6.96
C LYS A 121 4.63 11.80 -6.66
N ASN A 122 4.37 13.07 -6.38
CA ASN A 122 5.42 14.04 -6.08
C ASN A 122 5.73 14.02 -4.57
N HIS A 123 6.93 13.59 -4.22
CA HIS A 123 7.37 13.47 -2.84
C HIS A 123 7.39 14.81 -2.08
N ASN A 124 7.83 15.87 -2.72
CA ASN A 124 7.85 17.20 -2.09
C ASN A 124 6.45 17.71 -1.79
N PHE A 125 5.52 17.52 -2.72
CA PHE A 125 4.12 17.85 -2.50
C PHE A 125 3.52 17.01 -1.35
N PHE A 126 3.84 15.73 -1.30
CA PHE A 126 3.42 14.85 -0.20
C PHE A 126 3.95 15.34 1.15
N LEU A 127 5.22 15.73 1.23
CA LEU A 127 5.80 16.31 2.46
C LEU A 127 5.11 17.60 2.89
N ASP A 128 4.73 18.45 1.95
CA ASP A 128 3.97 19.68 2.23
C ASP A 128 2.59 19.36 2.82
N VAL A 129 1.90 18.36 2.29
CA VAL A 129 0.62 17.87 2.83
C VAL A 129 0.78 17.33 4.25
N VAL A 130 1.79 16.51 4.48
CA VAL A 130 2.12 15.97 5.82
C VAL A 130 2.43 17.09 6.81
N GLN A 131 3.23 18.06 6.40
CA GLN A 131 3.54 19.22 7.23
C GLN A 131 2.29 20.05 7.56
N GLY A 132 1.41 20.24 6.58
CA GLY A 132 0.12 20.90 6.78
C GLY A 132 -0.74 20.20 7.83
N ALA A 133 -0.81 18.89 7.81
CA ALA A 133 -1.51 18.09 8.80
C ALA A 133 -0.90 18.23 10.20
N CYS A 134 0.42 18.24 10.31
CA CYS A 134 1.13 18.47 11.59
C CYS A 134 0.87 19.87 12.14
N THR A 135 0.93 20.88 11.28
CA THR A 135 0.68 22.28 11.66
C THR A 135 -0.77 22.49 12.14
N ALA A 136 -1.71 21.78 11.54
CA ALA A 136 -3.12 21.78 11.94
C ALA A 136 -3.38 21.02 13.27
N GLY A 137 -2.38 20.37 13.84
CA GLY A 137 -2.52 19.59 15.07
C GLY A 137 -3.19 18.24 14.91
N LEU A 138 -3.33 17.75 13.66
CA LEU A 138 -3.99 16.47 13.35
C LEU A 138 -3.06 15.28 13.43
N LEU A 139 -1.77 15.48 13.19
CA LEU A 139 -0.76 14.45 13.04
C LEU A 139 0.49 14.79 13.87
N SER A 140 1.02 13.79 14.55
CA SER A 140 2.27 13.87 15.31
C SER A 140 3.18 12.71 14.95
N PHE A 141 4.48 12.94 14.96
CA PHE A 141 5.51 11.93 14.73
C PHE A 141 6.39 11.73 15.93
N ARG A 142 6.90 10.52 16.09
CA ARG A 142 7.84 10.13 17.12
C ARG A 142 8.84 9.12 16.59
N VAL A 143 10.09 9.25 16.98
CA VAL A 143 11.13 8.24 16.71
C VAL A 143 11.22 7.29 17.90
N VAL A 144 11.11 5.99 17.64
CA VAL A 144 11.17 4.93 18.64
C VAL A 144 12.37 4.04 18.37
N GLY A 145 13.16 3.72 19.38
CA GLY A 145 14.34 2.87 19.30
C GLY A 145 15.64 3.64 19.14
N SER A 146 16.72 3.15 19.77
CA SER A 146 18.05 3.78 19.75
C SER A 146 19.00 3.16 18.71
N LYS A 147 18.90 1.84 18.45
CA LYS A 147 19.76 1.12 17.49
C LYS A 147 19.17 1.07 16.09
N ASN A 148 17.87 0.85 15.98
CA ASN A 148 17.13 0.84 14.73
C ASN A 148 15.95 1.82 14.88
N PRO A 149 16.16 3.13 14.66
CA PRO A 149 15.11 4.11 14.85
C PRO A 149 13.96 3.87 13.86
N ILE A 150 12.74 3.80 14.38
CA ILE A 150 11.51 3.66 13.63
C ILE A 150 10.69 4.92 13.82
N ILE A 151 10.22 5.50 12.72
CA ILE A 151 9.29 6.62 12.76
C ILE A 151 7.88 6.08 12.99
N CYS A 152 7.23 6.57 14.02
CA CYS A 152 5.83 6.27 14.33
C CYS A 152 5.00 7.54 14.26
N PHE A 153 3.72 7.39 13.98
CA PHE A 153 2.76 8.49 13.96
C PHE A 153 1.61 8.26 14.92
N LYS A 154 0.99 9.35 15.30
CA LYS A 154 -0.27 9.39 16.05
C LYS A 154 -1.22 10.35 15.36
N LEU A 155 -2.45 9.91 15.16
CA LEU A 155 -3.52 10.71 14.57
C LEU A 155 -4.47 11.20 15.67
N GLU A 156 -4.69 12.50 15.74
CA GLU A 156 -5.46 13.13 16.85
C GLU A 156 -6.98 12.97 16.71
N ILE A 157 -7.46 12.62 15.51
CA ILE A 157 -8.90 12.44 15.24
C ILE A 157 -9.42 11.03 15.57
N VAL A 158 -8.65 10.22 16.27
CA VAL A 158 -9.03 8.85 16.63
C VAL A 158 -9.95 8.86 17.86
N GLU A 159 -11.09 8.19 17.74
CA GLU A 159 -12.00 7.93 18.85
C GLU A 159 -11.88 6.48 19.34
N GLU A 160 -11.86 6.29 20.64
CA GLU A 160 -11.76 4.96 21.26
C GLU A 160 -13.12 4.26 21.43
N ASP A 161 -14.24 4.98 21.28
CA ASP A 161 -15.58 4.40 21.40
C ASP A 161 -15.92 3.55 20.17
N LEU A 162 -16.02 2.24 20.39
CA LEU A 162 -16.30 1.26 19.35
C LEU A 162 -17.80 1.09 19.04
N ASN A 163 -18.69 1.71 19.81
CA ASN A 163 -20.13 1.43 19.74
C ASN A 163 -20.84 2.07 18.54
N SER A 164 -20.24 3.09 17.91
CA SER A 164 -20.84 3.83 16.78
C SER A 164 -20.06 3.66 15.47
N GLN A 165 -19.32 2.56 15.30
CA GLN A 165 -18.45 2.37 14.16
C GLN A 165 -19.19 1.83 12.93
N VAL A 166 -18.89 2.42 11.78
CA VAL A 166 -19.41 2.02 10.48
C VAL A 166 -18.28 1.45 9.64
N PRO A 167 -18.46 0.27 9.00
CA PRO A 167 -17.44 -0.33 8.14
C PRO A 167 -17.32 0.43 6.82
N TRP A 168 -16.09 0.63 6.38
CA TRP A 168 -15.72 1.30 5.14
C TRP A 168 -14.64 0.55 4.38
N GLU A 169 -14.72 0.61 3.06
CA GLU A 169 -13.56 0.41 2.20
C GLU A 169 -12.92 1.76 1.89
N LEU A 170 -11.59 1.84 1.84
CA LEU A 170 -10.89 3.12 1.68
C LEU A 170 -11.32 3.90 0.42
N PRO A 171 -11.49 3.28 -0.77
CA PRO A 171 -11.99 3.98 -1.95
C PRO A 171 -13.38 4.59 -1.76
N ASP A 172 -14.28 3.89 -1.09
CA ASP A 172 -15.63 4.36 -0.82
C ASP A 172 -15.63 5.54 0.15
N LEU A 173 -14.76 5.49 1.15
CA LEU A 173 -14.54 6.61 2.07
C LEU A 173 -14.03 7.86 1.34
N PHE A 174 -13.11 7.69 0.39
CA PHE A 174 -12.63 8.80 -0.43
C PHE A 174 -13.75 9.46 -1.24
N VAL A 175 -14.62 8.67 -1.85
CA VAL A 175 -15.79 9.18 -2.58
C VAL A 175 -16.71 9.96 -1.65
N ALA A 176 -17.01 9.40 -0.48
CA ALA A 176 -17.89 10.05 0.51
C ALA A 176 -17.30 11.38 1.03
N LEU A 177 -15.97 11.45 1.20
CA LEU A 177 -15.27 12.66 1.64
C LEU A 177 -14.99 13.66 0.50
N GLY A 178 -15.26 13.30 -0.76
CA GLY A 178 -14.99 14.15 -1.92
C GLY A 178 -13.51 14.33 -2.26
N VAL A 179 -12.68 13.33 -1.99
CA VAL A 179 -11.21 13.37 -2.15
C VAL A 179 -10.66 12.31 -3.13
N SER A 180 -11.52 11.64 -3.84
CA SER A 180 -11.15 10.61 -4.83
C SER A 180 -10.44 11.17 -6.07
#